data_15b609d67b2516f95376d6296f9de78d
#
_entry.id   15b609d67b2516f95376d6296f9de78d
#
_cell.length_a   1.000
_cell.length_b   1.000
_cell.length_c   1.000
_cell.angle_alpha   90.00
_cell.angle_beta   90.00
_cell.angle_gamma   90.00
#
_symmetry.space_group_name_H-M   'P 1'
#
loop_
_entity.id
_entity.type
_entity.pdbx_description
1 polymer ?
#
loop_
_entity_poly.entity_id
_entity_poly.type
_entity_poly.pdbx_seq_one_letter_code
_entity_poly.pdbx_strand_id
1 'polypeptide(L)'
;MRQQASYYPVTLSWPTEQVVIAAQQGDPGAIATLVSGSRAHVRRFARTLCSTPEDAEDATQEALIILYRKIGTLRATAALASWMFQIVRNECIRRTRLAFHRPIPTATAEPSAEDAALARLEMERIVDSIADLPPEQRAVLVLRDIQGLSGAATAQALGLSRAAMKSRLHRGREAVRSQLNTPKSAAGPEGPEHA
;
A
#
# COMPACT_ATOMS: atom_id res chain seq x y z
N MET A 1 -11.51 -27.46 -26.44
CA MET A 1 -10.14 -26.95 -26.20
C MET A 1 -10.23 -25.82 -25.20
N ARG A 2 -9.87 -26.05 -23.94
CA ARG A 2 -9.85 -25.01 -22.88
C ARG A 2 -8.46 -24.38 -22.90
N GLN A 3 -8.40 -23.09 -23.26
CA GLN A 3 -7.19 -22.28 -23.11
C GLN A 3 -6.89 -22.14 -21.60
N GLN A 4 -5.86 -22.83 -21.15
CA GLN A 4 -5.26 -22.57 -19.83
C GLN A 4 -4.57 -21.22 -19.91
N ALA A 5 -5.20 -20.20 -19.27
CA ALA A 5 -4.54 -18.96 -18.99
C ALA A 5 -3.37 -19.26 -18.04
N SER A 6 -2.16 -19.16 -18.56
CA SER A 6 -0.91 -19.29 -17.80
C SER A 6 -0.87 -18.17 -16.77
N TYR A 7 -1.22 -18.49 -15.53
CA TYR A 7 -1.05 -17.61 -14.37
C TYR A 7 0.44 -17.61 -14.00
N TYR A 8 1.22 -16.79 -14.68
CA TYR A 8 2.56 -16.46 -14.19
C TYR A 8 2.36 -15.48 -13.02
N PRO A 9 2.90 -15.77 -11.83
CA PRO A 9 3.00 -14.76 -10.79
C PRO A 9 3.98 -13.71 -11.31
N VAL A 10 3.45 -12.58 -11.77
CA VAL A 10 4.26 -11.39 -12.02
C VAL A 10 4.83 -11.02 -10.66
N THR A 11 6.08 -11.35 -10.42
CA THR A 11 6.84 -10.81 -9.29
C THR A 11 6.89 -9.31 -9.49
N LEU A 12 5.97 -8.60 -8.84
CA LEU A 12 5.93 -7.15 -8.82
C LEU A 12 7.21 -6.66 -8.15
N SER A 13 8.20 -6.26 -8.94
CA SER A 13 9.40 -5.57 -8.43
C SER A 13 9.28 -4.08 -8.72
N TRP A 14 9.69 -3.26 -7.76
CA TRP A 14 9.82 -1.83 -7.97
C TRP A 14 10.87 -1.54 -9.05
N PRO A 15 10.74 -0.42 -9.77
CA PRO A 15 11.77 0.03 -10.70
C PRO A 15 13.16 0.08 -10.02
N THR A 16 14.19 -0.27 -10.78
CA THR A 16 15.56 -0.32 -10.28
C THR A 16 16.04 1.06 -9.82
N GLU A 17 17.01 1.09 -8.93
CA GLU A 17 17.60 2.32 -8.42
C GLU A 17 18.12 3.22 -9.53
N GLN A 18 18.72 2.63 -10.57
CA GLN A 18 19.20 3.38 -11.75
C GLN A 18 18.10 4.13 -12.46
N VAL A 19 16.91 3.51 -12.63
CA VAL A 19 15.74 4.17 -13.23
C VAL A 19 15.27 5.32 -12.35
N VAL A 20 15.28 5.15 -11.03
CA VAL A 20 14.88 6.21 -10.10
C VAL A 20 15.85 7.39 -10.17
N ILE A 21 17.17 7.14 -10.16
CA ILE A 21 18.21 8.18 -10.28
C ILE A 21 18.07 8.95 -11.60
N ALA A 22 17.95 8.25 -12.73
CA ALA A 22 17.79 8.90 -14.02
C ALA A 22 16.50 9.74 -14.11
N ALA A 23 15.40 9.24 -13.52
CA ALA A 23 14.15 9.98 -13.44
C ALA A 23 14.27 11.24 -12.56
N GLN A 24 15.01 11.19 -11.45
CA GLN A 24 15.31 12.35 -10.60
C GLN A 24 16.13 13.42 -11.34
N GLN A 25 16.98 13.02 -12.29
CA GLN A 25 17.76 13.90 -13.15
C GLN A 25 16.93 14.46 -14.32
N GLY A 26 15.68 14.06 -14.45
CA GLY A 26 14.76 14.58 -15.45
C GLY A 26 14.77 13.82 -16.78
N ASP A 27 15.36 12.63 -16.87
CA ASP A 27 15.33 11.80 -18.09
C ASP A 27 13.89 11.37 -18.42
N PRO A 28 13.31 11.75 -19.57
CA PRO A 28 11.92 11.47 -19.89
C PRO A 28 11.61 9.98 -20.02
N GLY A 29 12.56 9.18 -20.54
CA GLY A 29 12.41 7.75 -20.71
C GLY A 29 12.42 7.03 -19.36
N ALA A 30 13.31 7.44 -18.45
CA ALA A 30 13.36 6.92 -17.10
C ALA A 30 12.09 7.29 -16.31
N ILE A 31 11.58 8.51 -16.45
CA ILE A 31 10.32 8.96 -15.83
C ILE A 31 9.16 8.08 -16.32
N ALA A 32 9.04 7.86 -17.63
CA ALA A 32 7.99 7.01 -18.19
C ALA A 32 8.09 5.57 -17.67
N THR A 33 9.30 5.00 -17.61
CA THR A 33 9.57 3.67 -17.08
C THR A 33 9.24 3.59 -15.59
N LEU A 34 9.60 4.61 -14.81
CA LEU A 34 9.32 4.70 -13.39
C LEU A 34 7.81 4.73 -13.12
N VAL A 35 7.06 5.58 -13.82
CA VAL A 35 5.60 5.72 -13.65
C VAL A 35 4.88 4.43 -14.04
N SER A 36 5.22 3.84 -15.20
CA SER A 36 4.59 2.60 -15.66
C SER A 36 4.93 1.42 -14.74
N GLY A 37 6.18 1.28 -14.31
CA GLY A 37 6.63 0.22 -13.41
C GLY A 37 6.08 0.34 -11.99
N SER A 38 5.81 1.56 -11.52
CA SER A 38 5.22 1.79 -10.18
C SER A 38 3.70 1.57 -10.15
N ARG A 39 3.00 1.60 -11.29
CA ARG A 39 1.53 1.60 -11.35
C ARG A 39 0.88 0.42 -10.62
N ALA A 40 1.41 -0.78 -10.80
CA ALA A 40 0.84 -1.98 -10.19
C ALA A 40 0.96 -1.95 -8.64
N HIS A 41 2.09 -1.49 -8.11
CA HIS A 41 2.31 -1.31 -6.67
C HIS A 41 1.39 -0.24 -6.09
N VAL A 42 1.33 0.93 -6.75
CA VAL A 42 0.48 2.05 -6.33
C VAL A 42 -0.99 1.64 -6.31
N ARG A 43 -1.45 0.92 -7.34
CA ARG A 43 -2.82 0.39 -7.40
C ARG A 43 -3.10 -0.63 -6.29
N ARG A 44 -2.15 -1.50 -5.97
CA ARG A 44 -2.27 -2.44 -4.84
C ARG A 44 -2.42 -1.67 -3.53
N PHE A 45 -1.58 -0.67 -3.28
CA PHE A 45 -1.70 0.19 -2.10
C PHE A 45 -3.07 0.87 -2.03
N ALA A 46 -3.51 1.48 -3.13
CA ALA A 46 -4.79 2.17 -3.17
C ALA A 46 -5.97 1.23 -2.90
N ARG A 47 -6.00 0.05 -3.52
CA ARG A 47 -7.04 -0.97 -3.28
C ARG A 47 -7.07 -1.48 -1.85
N THR A 48 -5.93 -1.47 -1.15
CA THR A 48 -5.84 -1.88 0.25
C THR A 48 -6.28 -0.75 1.19
N LEU A 49 -5.99 0.52 0.83
CA LEU A 49 -6.13 1.66 1.74
C LEU A 49 -7.41 2.49 1.52
N CYS A 50 -7.95 2.53 0.31
CA CYS A 50 -9.17 3.29 0.00
C CYS A 50 -10.43 2.47 0.31
N SER A 51 -11.55 3.18 0.52
CA SER A 51 -12.82 2.59 0.94
C SER A 51 -13.60 1.96 -0.22
N THR A 52 -13.47 2.52 -1.43
CA THR A 52 -14.17 2.07 -2.63
C THR A 52 -13.19 1.77 -3.77
N PRO A 53 -13.55 0.92 -4.74
CA PRO A 53 -12.74 0.69 -5.93
C PRO A 53 -12.53 1.96 -6.76
N GLU A 54 -13.53 2.84 -6.84
CA GLU A 54 -13.50 4.11 -7.55
C GLU A 54 -12.48 5.05 -6.91
N ASP A 55 -12.54 5.21 -5.57
CA ASP A 55 -11.55 5.99 -4.82
C ASP A 55 -10.13 5.43 -4.99
N ALA A 56 -9.98 4.11 -5.07
CA ALA A 56 -8.69 3.47 -5.27
C ALA A 56 -8.11 3.76 -6.67
N GLU A 57 -8.93 3.75 -7.71
CA GLU A 57 -8.48 4.06 -9.07
C GLU A 57 -8.08 5.53 -9.17
N ASP A 58 -8.88 6.42 -8.64
CA ASP A 58 -8.59 7.85 -8.59
C ASP A 58 -7.34 8.18 -7.76
N ALA A 59 -7.18 7.56 -6.57
CA ALA A 59 -5.99 7.72 -5.75
C ALA A 59 -4.74 7.20 -6.46
N THR A 60 -4.88 6.13 -7.26
CA THR A 60 -3.80 5.60 -8.10
C THR A 60 -3.37 6.63 -9.13
N GLN A 61 -4.31 7.23 -9.86
CA GLN A 61 -4.01 8.24 -10.88
C GLN A 61 -3.32 9.46 -10.25
N GLU A 62 -3.88 10.00 -9.17
CA GLU A 62 -3.30 11.16 -8.50
C GLU A 62 -1.90 10.88 -7.95
N ALA A 63 -1.69 9.70 -7.33
CA ALA A 63 -0.37 9.32 -6.83
C ALA A 63 0.67 9.22 -7.96
N LEU A 64 0.31 8.70 -9.13
CA LEU A 64 1.21 8.66 -10.29
C LEU A 64 1.49 10.04 -10.88
N ILE A 65 0.53 10.96 -10.86
CA ILE A 65 0.74 12.37 -11.24
C ILE A 65 1.71 13.04 -10.25
N ILE A 66 1.55 12.80 -8.95
CA ILE A 66 2.47 13.31 -7.93
C ILE A 66 3.87 12.73 -8.11
N LEU A 67 3.99 11.42 -8.39
CA LEU A 67 5.26 10.78 -8.72
C LEU A 67 5.95 11.49 -9.88
N TYR A 68 5.26 11.66 -11.00
CA TYR A 68 5.78 12.36 -12.19
C TYR A 68 6.27 13.76 -11.87
N ARG A 69 5.49 14.54 -11.11
CA ARG A 69 5.80 15.94 -10.81
C ARG A 69 6.88 16.13 -9.76
N LYS A 70 7.01 15.20 -8.81
CA LYS A 70 7.80 15.38 -7.59
C LYS A 70 8.94 14.39 -7.41
N ILE A 71 9.23 13.54 -8.41
CA ILE A 71 10.31 12.54 -8.28
C ILE A 71 11.67 13.18 -7.95
N GLY A 72 11.96 14.36 -8.47
CA GLY A 72 13.19 15.10 -8.16
C GLY A 72 13.31 15.55 -6.71
N THR A 73 12.22 15.50 -5.92
CA THR A 73 12.24 15.82 -4.48
C THR A 73 12.50 14.61 -3.59
N LEU A 74 12.48 13.40 -4.14
CA LEU A 74 12.78 12.18 -3.39
C LEU A 74 14.27 12.14 -3.07
N ARG A 75 14.62 12.15 -1.78
CA ARG A 75 16.03 12.25 -1.36
C ARG A 75 16.77 10.92 -1.42
N ALA A 76 16.11 9.82 -1.08
CA ALA A 76 16.67 8.48 -1.10
C ALA A 76 15.90 7.58 -2.06
N THR A 77 16.57 7.00 -3.05
CA THR A 77 15.97 6.10 -4.05
C THR A 77 15.26 4.90 -3.41
N ALA A 78 15.86 4.34 -2.35
CA ALA A 78 15.30 3.24 -1.56
C ALA A 78 13.98 3.61 -0.85
N ALA A 79 13.71 4.90 -0.62
CA ALA A 79 12.48 5.36 0.03
C ALA A 79 11.27 5.44 -0.92
N LEU A 80 11.42 5.12 -2.22
CA LEU A 80 10.34 5.25 -3.22
C LEU A 80 9.06 4.55 -2.78
N ALA A 81 9.14 3.31 -2.32
CA ALA A 81 7.94 2.54 -1.94
C ALA A 81 7.20 3.15 -0.74
N SER A 82 7.94 3.52 0.32
CA SER A 82 7.36 4.15 1.50
C SER A 82 6.80 5.54 1.20
N TRP A 83 7.49 6.31 0.35
CA TRP A 83 7.01 7.61 -0.11
C TRP A 83 5.72 7.49 -0.92
N MET A 84 5.65 6.54 -1.87
CA MET A 84 4.43 6.27 -2.64
C MET A 84 3.28 5.78 -1.76
N PHE A 85 3.57 4.93 -0.76
CA PHE A 85 2.57 4.50 0.21
C PHE A 85 1.97 5.70 0.97
N GLN A 86 2.80 6.65 1.41
CA GLN A 86 2.33 7.86 2.10
C GLN A 86 1.47 8.74 1.18
N ILE A 87 1.85 8.88 -0.09
CA ILE A 87 1.04 9.63 -1.07
C ILE A 87 -0.34 8.97 -1.22
N VAL A 88 -0.39 7.67 -1.49
CA VAL A 88 -1.64 6.92 -1.65
C VAL A 88 -2.50 7.00 -0.38
N ARG A 89 -1.89 6.79 0.79
CA ARG A 89 -2.57 6.92 2.07
C ARG A 89 -3.21 8.30 2.22
N ASN A 90 -2.47 9.37 1.93
CA ASN A 90 -2.95 10.74 2.03
C ASN A 90 -4.09 11.01 1.04
N GLU A 91 -4.02 10.47 -0.18
CA GLU A 91 -5.09 10.58 -1.17
C GLU A 91 -6.36 9.85 -0.74
N CYS A 92 -6.25 8.62 -0.22
CA CYS A 92 -7.40 7.89 0.32
C CYS A 92 -8.03 8.64 1.52
N ILE A 93 -7.19 9.21 2.41
CA ILE A 93 -7.64 10.03 3.53
C ILE A 93 -8.35 11.29 3.03
N ARG A 94 -7.79 11.99 2.03
CA ARG A 94 -8.38 13.19 1.45
C ARG A 94 -9.77 12.92 0.90
N ARG A 95 -9.94 11.81 0.17
CA ARG A 95 -11.23 11.38 -0.40
C ARG A 95 -12.26 11.05 0.67
N THR A 96 -11.86 10.24 1.63
CA THR A 96 -12.73 9.93 2.78
C THR A 96 -13.16 11.18 3.54
N ARG A 97 -12.29 12.20 3.64
CA ARG A 97 -12.62 13.46 4.32
C ARG A 97 -13.54 14.39 3.52
N LEU A 98 -13.35 14.43 2.21
CA LEU A 98 -14.31 15.14 1.35
C LEU A 98 -15.72 14.59 1.58
N ALA A 99 -15.83 13.27 1.87
CA ALA A 99 -17.09 12.66 2.29
C ALA A 99 -17.50 12.99 3.75
N PHE A 100 -16.55 13.28 4.67
CA PHE A 100 -16.82 13.39 6.13
C PHE A 100 -16.30 14.65 6.86
N HIS A 101 -15.76 15.65 6.16
CA HIS A 101 -15.28 16.96 6.69
C HIS A 101 -14.40 16.91 7.97
N ARG A 102 -13.10 16.61 7.87
CA ARG A 102 -12.13 16.83 8.98
C ARG A 102 -10.65 16.92 8.56
N PRO A 103 -9.81 17.84 9.13
CA PRO A 103 -8.37 17.97 8.83
C PRO A 103 -7.45 17.03 9.65
N ILE A 104 -6.30 16.58 9.12
CA ILE A 104 -5.25 15.81 9.83
C ILE A 104 -3.83 16.36 9.58
N PRO A 105 -2.90 16.28 10.55
CA PRO A 105 -1.52 16.72 10.42
C PRO A 105 -0.64 15.72 9.65
N THR A 106 0.33 16.25 8.90
CA THR A 106 1.39 15.51 8.20
C THR A 106 2.66 15.48 9.06
N ALA A 107 3.29 14.32 9.20
CA ALA A 107 4.60 14.18 9.86
C ALA A 107 5.67 13.79 8.84
N THR A 108 6.85 14.43 8.91
CA THR A 108 8.03 14.17 8.09
C THR A 108 9.24 13.92 8.98
N ALA A 109 9.97 12.81 8.76
CA ALA A 109 11.32 12.56 9.24
C ALA A 109 12.09 11.76 8.19
N GLU A 110 13.41 12.02 8.05
CA GLU A 110 14.25 11.45 6.99
C GLU A 110 15.06 10.26 7.50
N PRO A 111 15.00 9.08 6.82
CA PRO A 111 15.82 7.92 7.16
C PRO A 111 17.06 7.76 6.27
N SER A 112 18.07 7.01 6.76
CA SER A 112 19.25 6.61 5.99
C SER A 112 18.86 5.63 4.83
N ALA A 113 19.76 5.41 3.86
CA ALA A 113 19.49 4.52 2.71
C ALA A 113 19.24 3.07 3.12
N GLU A 114 19.93 2.59 4.17
CA GLU A 114 19.75 1.24 4.72
C GLU A 114 18.43 1.12 5.47
N ASP A 115 18.08 2.10 6.29
CA ASP A 115 16.78 2.18 6.96
C ASP A 115 15.63 2.25 5.96
N ALA A 116 15.83 2.96 4.84
CA ALA A 116 14.82 3.09 3.78
C ALA A 116 14.57 1.75 3.03
N ALA A 117 15.62 0.94 2.83
CA ALA A 117 15.48 -0.39 2.21
C ALA A 117 14.72 -1.36 3.14
N LEU A 118 15.05 -1.35 4.42
CA LEU A 118 14.36 -2.15 5.43
C LEU A 118 12.90 -1.72 5.57
N ALA A 119 12.65 -0.42 5.67
CA ALA A 119 11.30 0.15 5.74
C ALA A 119 10.44 -0.19 4.50
N ARG A 120 11.06 -0.35 3.32
CA ARG A 120 10.35 -0.81 2.12
C ARG A 120 9.81 -2.23 2.28
N LEU A 121 10.65 -3.16 2.73
CA LEU A 121 10.26 -4.56 2.94
C LEU A 121 9.18 -4.67 4.02
N GLU A 122 9.32 -3.92 5.11
CA GLU A 122 8.31 -3.86 6.16
C GLU A 122 6.99 -3.29 5.64
N MET A 123 7.04 -2.24 4.82
CA MET A 123 5.84 -1.64 4.23
C MET A 123 5.10 -2.62 3.32
N GLU A 124 5.80 -3.37 2.48
CA GLU A 124 5.20 -4.39 1.62
C GLU A 124 4.54 -5.50 2.46
N ARG A 125 5.20 -5.96 3.52
CA ARG A 125 4.64 -6.94 4.45
C ARG A 125 3.37 -6.42 5.15
N ILE A 126 3.36 -5.16 5.57
CA ILE A 126 2.18 -4.51 6.17
C ILE A 126 1.03 -4.46 5.16
N VAL A 127 1.29 -4.02 3.93
CA VAL A 127 0.26 -3.94 2.88
C VAL A 127 -0.31 -5.33 2.57
N ASP A 128 0.54 -6.34 2.46
CA ASP A 128 0.11 -7.72 2.20
C ASP A 128 -0.73 -8.24 3.37
N SER A 129 -0.28 -8.05 4.62
CA SER A 129 -1.01 -8.50 5.79
C SER A 129 -2.40 -7.83 5.92
N ILE A 130 -2.53 -6.56 5.51
CA ILE A 130 -3.83 -5.88 5.48
C ILE A 130 -4.68 -6.40 4.32
N ALA A 131 -4.08 -6.66 3.15
CA ALA A 131 -4.79 -7.18 1.98
C ALA A 131 -5.34 -8.60 2.19
N ASP A 132 -4.68 -9.41 3.02
CA ASP A 132 -5.08 -10.77 3.37
C ASP A 132 -6.21 -10.83 4.42
N LEU A 133 -6.52 -9.70 5.07
CA LEU A 133 -7.63 -9.67 6.02
C LEU A 133 -8.98 -9.94 5.35
N PRO A 134 -9.92 -10.60 6.05
CA PRO A 134 -11.32 -10.62 5.65
C PRO A 134 -11.83 -9.20 5.36
N PRO A 135 -12.63 -8.99 4.28
CA PRO A 135 -13.04 -7.65 3.83
C PRO A 135 -13.63 -6.78 4.96
N GLU A 136 -14.40 -7.37 5.84
CA GLU A 136 -15.05 -6.68 6.97
C GLU A 136 -14.08 -6.19 8.04
N GLN A 137 -13.00 -6.94 8.29
CA GLN A 137 -11.95 -6.56 9.25
C GLN A 137 -11.04 -5.51 8.63
N ARG A 138 -10.67 -5.71 7.35
CA ARG A 138 -9.88 -4.75 6.58
C ARG A 138 -10.55 -3.39 6.51
N ALA A 139 -11.84 -3.32 6.16
CA ALA A 139 -12.58 -2.07 6.08
C ALA A 139 -12.55 -1.28 7.39
N VAL A 140 -12.80 -1.95 8.51
CA VAL A 140 -12.76 -1.31 9.84
C VAL A 140 -11.35 -0.83 10.17
N LEU A 141 -10.32 -1.66 9.94
CA LEU A 141 -8.92 -1.32 10.24
C LEU A 141 -8.45 -0.15 9.38
N VAL A 142 -8.74 -0.16 8.08
CA VAL A 142 -8.37 0.93 7.16
C VAL A 142 -9.03 2.24 7.57
N LEU A 143 -10.33 2.26 7.79
CA LEU A 143 -11.04 3.50 8.18
C LEU A 143 -10.56 4.03 9.53
N ARG A 144 -10.35 3.14 10.51
CA ARG A 144 -10.03 3.53 11.89
C ARG A 144 -8.56 3.87 12.09
N ASP A 145 -7.64 3.00 11.62
CA ASP A 145 -6.23 3.09 11.94
C ASP A 145 -5.40 3.77 10.85
N ILE A 146 -5.77 3.59 9.58
CA ILE A 146 -5.03 4.20 8.47
C ILE A 146 -5.61 5.58 8.13
N GLN A 147 -6.94 5.68 8.00
CA GLN A 147 -7.59 6.94 7.65
C GLN A 147 -7.92 7.82 8.86
N GLY A 148 -7.80 7.28 10.07
CA GLY A 148 -7.92 8.03 11.32
C GLY A 148 -9.34 8.46 11.69
N LEU A 149 -10.39 7.81 11.16
CA LEU A 149 -11.77 8.11 11.54
C LEU A 149 -12.00 7.77 13.02
N SER A 150 -12.91 8.51 13.67
CA SER A 150 -13.35 8.14 15.01
C SER A 150 -14.10 6.81 15.01
N GLY A 151 -14.11 6.08 16.13
CA GLY A 151 -14.86 4.81 16.21
C GLY A 151 -16.36 4.99 15.94
N ALA A 152 -16.94 6.16 16.24
CA ALA A 152 -18.34 6.47 15.91
C ALA A 152 -18.52 6.64 14.41
N ALA A 153 -17.65 7.43 13.77
CA ALA A 153 -17.70 7.66 12.32
C ALA A 153 -17.44 6.37 11.52
N THR A 154 -16.49 5.54 11.97
CA THR A 154 -16.22 4.22 11.35
C THR A 154 -17.43 3.29 11.44
N ALA A 155 -18.07 3.21 12.61
CA ALA A 155 -19.26 2.38 12.79
C ALA A 155 -20.42 2.86 11.90
N GLN A 156 -20.63 4.18 11.84
CA GLN A 156 -21.65 4.78 11.00
C GLN A 156 -21.39 4.53 9.50
N ALA A 157 -20.16 4.75 9.05
CA ALA A 157 -19.76 4.58 7.65
C ALA A 157 -19.95 3.14 7.15
N LEU A 158 -19.80 2.15 8.05
CA LEU A 158 -19.92 0.73 7.72
C LEU A 158 -21.28 0.13 8.10
N GLY A 159 -22.23 0.90 8.61
CA GLY A 159 -23.53 0.42 9.06
C GLY A 159 -23.43 -0.56 10.23
N LEU A 160 -22.43 -0.40 11.13
CA LEU A 160 -22.15 -1.31 12.23
C LEU A 160 -22.54 -0.71 13.58
N SER A 161 -22.90 -1.58 14.53
CA SER A 161 -22.89 -1.18 15.92
C SER A 161 -21.46 -0.88 16.41
N ARG A 162 -21.31 -0.03 17.44
CA ARG A 162 -19.99 0.24 18.04
C ARG A 162 -19.30 -1.02 18.57
N ALA A 163 -20.08 -1.97 19.10
CA ALA A 163 -19.55 -3.24 19.60
C ALA A 163 -19.02 -4.11 18.46
N ALA A 164 -19.78 -4.26 17.36
CA ALA A 164 -19.37 -5.00 16.18
C ALA A 164 -18.10 -4.38 15.54
N MET A 165 -18.06 -3.06 15.43
CA MET A 165 -16.88 -2.34 14.92
C MET A 165 -15.65 -2.62 15.79
N LYS A 166 -15.75 -2.50 17.14
CA LYS A 166 -14.63 -2.78 18.05
C LYS A 166 -14.13 -4.23 17.93
N SER A 167 -15.05 -5.19 17.85
CA SER A 167 -14.72 -6.61 17.71
C SER A 167 -13.98 -6.90 16.38
N ARG A 168 -14.47 -6.34 15.26
CA ARG A 168 -13.81 -6.49 13.95
C ARG A 168 -12.43 -5.82 13.93
N LEU A 169 -12.30 -4.63 14.51
CA LEU A 169 -11.02 -3.94 14.64
C LEU A 169 -10.00 -4.75 15.44
N HIS A 170 -10.42 -5.29 16.58
CA HIS A 170 -9.55 -6.10 17.41
C HIS A 170 -9.04 -7.33 16.65
N ARG A 171 -9.93 -8.09 16.00
CA ARG A 171 -9.55 -9.26 15.20
C ARG A 171 -8.64 -8.90 14.03
N GLY A 172 -8.91 -7.79 13.32
CA GLY A 172 -8.06 -7.33 12.24
C GLY A 172 -6.64 -6.97 12.70
N ARG A 173 -6.52 -6.27 13.85
CA ARG A 173 -5.22 -5.93 14.44
C ARG A 173 -4.44 -7.18 14.89
N GLU A 174 -5.11 -8.15 15.49
CA GLU A 174 -4.50 -9.41 15.91
C GLU A 174 -4.00 -10.21 14.71
N ALA A 175 -4.78 -10.30 13.64
CA ALA A 175 -4.40 -11.01 12.44
C ALA A 175 -3.16 -10.36 11.77
N VAL A 176 -3.14 -9.03 11.62
CA VAL A 176 -1.97 -8.29 11.10
C VAL A 176 -0.76 -8.52 11.99
N ARG A 177 -0.91 -8.40 13.32
CA ARG A 177 0.20 -8.63 14.25
C ARG A 177 0.76 -10.04 14.14
N SER A 178 -0.10 -11.05 14.05
CA SER A 178 0.30 -12.45 13.90
C SER A 178 1.10 -12.67 12.61
N GLN A 179 0.62 -12.12 11.48
CA GLN A 179 1.32 -12.25 10.19
C GLN A 179 2.67 -11.53 10.18
N LEU A 180 2.77 -10.35 10.80
CA LEU A 180 4.03 -9.60 10.87
C LEU A 180 5.05 -10.27 11.80
N ASN A 181 4.60 -10.94 12.86
CA ASN A 181 5.47 -11.67 13.78
C ASN A 181 5.89 -13.06 13.27
N THR A 182 5.19 -13.62 12.27
CA THR A 182 5.58 -14.87 11.65
C THR A 182 6.67 -14.60 10.61
N PRO A 183 7.91 -15.10 10.78
CA PRO A 183 8.91 -15.01 9.74
C PRO A 183 8.36 -15.75 8.52
N LYS A 184 8.35 -15.10 7.37
CA LYS A 184 7.96 -15.74 6.09
C LYS A 184 9.01 -16.82 5.83
N SER A 185 8.71 -18.07 6.21
CA SER A 185 9.53 -19.22 5.85
C SER A 185 9.64 -19.20 4.33
N ALA A 186 10.87 -19.16 3.82
CA ALA A 186 11.14 -19.37 2.43
C ALA A 186 10.66 -20.80 2.10
N ALA A 187 9.46 -20.89 1.55
CA ALA A 187 9.00 -22.12 0.93
C ALA A 187 9.85 -22.33 -0.32
N GLY A 188 11.02 -22.96 -0.12
CA GLY A 188 11.74 -23.59 -1.20
C GLY A 188 10.86 -24.69 -1.78
N PRO A 189 10.87 -24.92 -3.11
CA PRO A 189 10.17 -26.05 -3.69
C PRO A 189 10.81 -27.34 -3.17
N GLU A 190 10.04 -28.12 -2.41
CA GLU A 190 10.39 -29.52 -2.17
C GLU A 190 10.39 -30.23 -3.53
N GLY A 191 11.57 -30.52 -4.03
CA GLY A 191 11.73 -31.36 -5.19
C GLY A 191 11.21 -32.76 -4.88
N PRO A 192 10.62 -33.48 -5.87
CA PRO A 192 10.18 -34.85 -5.67
C PRO A 192 11.42 -35.74 -5.51
N GLU A 193 11.53 -36.35 -4.34
CA GLU A 193 12.47 -37.44 -4.06
C GLU A 193 12.06 -38.62 -4.91
N HIS A 194 12.91 -39.01 -5.84
CA HIS A 194 12.79 -40.27 -6.58
C HIS A 194 13.27 -41.44 -5.69
N ALA A 195 12.37 -42.37 -5.44
CA ALA A 195 12.67 -43.76 -5.10
C ALA A 195 12.06 -44.67 -6.14
#